data_c45747633ca5b602e70e4e7bb25f52ba
#
_entry.id   c45747633ca5b602e70e4e7bb25f52ba
#
_cell.length_a   1.000
_cell.length_b   1.000
_cell.length_c   1.000
_cell.angle_alpha   90.00
_cell.angle_beta   90.00
_cell.angle_gamma   90.00
#
_symmetry.space_group_name_H-M   'P 1'
#
loop_
_entity.id
_entity.type
_entity.pdbx_description
1 polymer ?
#
loop_
_entity_poly.entity_id
_entity_poly.type
_entity_poly.pdbx_seq_one_letter_code
_entity_poly.pdbx_strand_id
1 'polypeptide(L)'
;VINFVFFIAEEVRELMAKLGFRTFSEMVGQVGRLDMRSAIEHWKAKGVDLSRILYQAPAREGVAIYNCEKQNHHLDRAMDNELIELAMPALQRGEPVRISHEIRNVHRTVGAMLSGEVAKRYGHAGLPEDTIQISLRGNAGGSFGAFLSRGISLELTGDANDYVGKGLSGGRVVVRQPAEAKREPTENIIIGNTVLYGAIAGDAYFQGVAGERFAVRNSGAIAVVEGCGDHGCEYMTGGVVAVLGDTGRNFAAGMSGGVAYVYDPKRRFESLCNMAGVELEPILPPDREAADDPERPRQRALSVEDSGMGDLLRFDAERLRVLVERHLLYTGSARARELLDNWDTALVSFVKVMPLDFRRALVELRAERQAAKAAAAD
;
A
#
# COMPACT_ATOMS: atom_id res chain seq x y z
N VAL A 1 3.84 -18.66 14.18
CA VAL A 1 3.84 -19.01 12.74
C VAL A 1 4.75 -20.21 12.48
N ILE A 2 6.04 -20.18 12.86
CA ILE A 2 7.01 -21.25 12.59
C ILE A 2 6.50 -22.59 13.11
N ASN A 3 6.10 -22.68 14.38
CA ASN A 3 5.58 -23.91 14.99
C ASN A 3 4.35 -24.44 14.26
N PHE A 4 3.46 -23.54 13.82
CA PHE A 4 2.26 -23.92 13.06
C PHE A 4 2.62 -24.58 11.72
N VAL A 5 3.61 -24.04 11.00
CA VAL A 5 4.10 -24.64 9.76
C VAL A 5 4.74 -26.01 10.00
N PHE A 6 5.48 -26.18 11.11
CA PHE A 6 6.01 -27.51 11.50
C PHE A 6 4.90 -28.52 11.79
N PHE A 7 3.80 -28.11 12.45
CA PHE A 7 2.66 -29.01 12.68
C PHE A 7 2.00 -29.45 11.37
N ILE A 8 1.83 -28.51 10.42
CA ILE A 8 1.33 -28.86 9.08
C ILE A 8 2.26 -29.85 8.37
N ALA A 9 3.58 -29.62 8.43
CA ALA A 9 4.56 -30.52 7.82
C ALA A 9 4.52 -31.93 8.42
N GLU A 10 4.34 -32.04 9.74
CA GLU A 10 4.18 -33.32 10.41
C GLU A 10 2.89 -34.05 10.00
N GLU A 11 1.77 -33.34 9.92
CA GLU A 11 0.52 -33.92 9.42
C GLU A 11 0.65 -34.41 7.98
N VAL A 12 1.31 -33.64 7.09
CA VAL A 12 1.62 -34.06 5.73
C VAL A 12 2.48 -35.32 5.73
N ARG A 13 3.51 -35.40 6.60
CA ARG A 13 4.37 -36.57 6.73
C ARG A 13 3.58 -37.82 7.12
N GLU A 14 2.65 -37.70 8.07
CA GLU A 14 1.78 -38.82 8.47
C GLU A 14 0.85 -39.27 7.32
N LEU A 15 0.24 -38.32 6.58
CA LEU A 15 -0.58 -38.63 5.44
C LEU A 15 0.21 -39.33 4.34
N MET A 16 1.43 -38.85 4.04
CA MET A 16 2.33 -39.48 3.08
C MET A 16 2.67 -40.92 3.50
N ALA A 17 2.94 -41.17 4.78
CA ALA A 17 3.22 -42.50 5.29
C ALA A 17 2.02 -43.44 5.12
N LYS A 18 0.81 -42.97 5.42
CA LYS A 18 -0.44 -43.73 5.20
C LYS A 18 -0.70 -44.05 3.73
N LEU A 19 -0.33 -43.15 2.82
CA LEU A 19 -0.44 -43.35 1.37
C LEU A 19 0.70 -44.17 0.77
N GLY A 20 1.76 -44.45 1.55
CA GLY A 20 2.92 -45.22 1.15
C GLY A 20 3.98 -44.45 0.35
N PHE A 21 4.06 -43.14 0.51
CA PHE A 21 5.06 -42.28 -0.15
C PHE A 21 6.20 -41.91 0.81
N ARG A 22 7.43 -41.95 0.33
CA ARG A 22 8.63 -41.55 1.09
C ARG A 22 9.03 -40.11 0.86
N THR A 23 8.79 -39.60 -0.36
CA THR A 23 9.10 -38.24 -0.72
C THR A 23 7.87 -37.50 -1.25
N PHE A 24 7.87 -36.17 -1.12
CA PHE A 24 6.79 -35.34 -1.62
C PHE A 24 6.64 -35.46 -3.16
N SER A 25 7.77 -35.52 -3.87
CA SER A 25 7.77 -35.66 -5.34
C SER A 25 7.17 -37.00 -5.82
N GLU A 26 7.30 -38.08 -5.05
CA GLU A 26 6.64 -39.36 -5.36
C GLU A 26 5.12 -39.27 -5.25
N MET A 27 4.58 -38.42 -4.37
CA MET A 27 3.17 -38.24 -4.11
C MET A 27 2.49 -37.37 -5.19
N VAL A 28 3.23 -36.38 -5.75
CA VAL A 28 2.66 -35.41 -6.68
C VAL A 28 2.05 -36.12 -7.91
N GLY A 29 0.81 -35.78 -8.24
CA GLY A 29 0.07 -36.33 -9.38
C GLY A 29 -0.45 -37.77 -9.21
N GLN A 30 -0.27 -38.40 -8.04
CA GLN A 30 -0.72 -39.79 -7.76
C GLN A 30 -2.19 -39.83 -7.36
N VAL A 31 -3.08 -39.25 -8.16
CA VAL A 31 -4.53 -39.14 -7.89
C VAL A 31 -5.22 -40.51 -7.73
N GLY A 32 -4.66 -41.58 -8.31
CA GLY A 32 -5.18 -42.93 -8.16
C GLY A 32 -5.07 -43.50 -6.73
N ARG A 33 -4.38 -42.83 -5.82
CA ARG A 33 -4.29 -43.15 -4.40
C ARG A 33 -5.45 -42.57 -3.58
N LEU A 34 -6.29 -41.72 -4.18
CA LEU A 34 -7.41 -41.08 -3.52
C LEU A 34 -8.69 -41.85 -3.81
N ASP A 35 -9.43 -42.23 -2.79
CA ASP A 35 -10.74 -42.87 -2.91
C ASP A 35 -11.85 -41.83 -2.77
N MET A 36 -12.48 -41.49 -3.88
CA MET A 36 -13.60 -40.55 -3.93
C MET A 36 -14.86 -41.07 -3.22
N ARG A 37 -15.05 -42.38 -3.12
CA ARG A 37 -16.30 -42.99 -2.60
C ARG A 37 -16.53 -42.64 -1.16
N SER A 38 -15.48 -42.60 -0.34
CA SER A 38 -15.56 -42.22 1.08
C SER A 38 -15.99 -40.77 1.30
N ALA A 39 -15.64 -39.86 0.39
CA ALA A 39 -16.07 -38.45 0.46
C ALA A 39 -17.54 -38.28 0.04
N ILE A 40 -18.07 -39.14 -0.84
CA ILE A 40 -19.44 -39.08 -1.36
C ILE A 40 -20.48 -39.55 -0.33
N GLU A 41 -20.09 -40.36 0.66
CA GLU A 41 -20.96 -40.84 1.70
C GLU A 41 -21.46 -39.77 2.68
N HIS A 42 -20.73 -38.65 2.78
CA HIS A 42 -21.17 -37.51 3.58
C HIS A 42 -22.34 -36.78 2.90
N TRP A 43 -23.41 -36.48 3.66
CA TRP A 43 -24.64 -35.91 3.13
C TRP A 43 -24.46 -34.59 2.34
N LYS A 44 -23.47 -33.72 2.73
CA LYS A 44 -23.14 -32.49 2.00
C LYS A 44 -22.33 -32.73 0.74
N ALA A 45 -21.63 -33.84 0.66
CA ALA A 45 -20.81 -34.19 -0.51
C ALA A 45 -21.57 -35.05 -1.52
N LYS A 46 -22.80 -35.48 -1.19
CA LYS A 46 -23.64 -36.29 -2.08
C LYS A 46 -23.91 -35.54 -3.38
N GLY A 47 -23.45 -36.10 -4.48
CA GLY A 47 -23.58 -35.49 -5.81
C GLY A 47 -22.38 -34.61 -6.24
N VAL A 48 -21.34 -34.47 -5.42
CA VAL A 48 -20.09 -33.82 -5.83
C VAL A 48 -19.28 -34.77 -6.71
N ASP A 49 -19.02 -34.36 -7.96
CA ASP A 49 -18.15 -35.09 -8.87
C ASP A 49 -16.73 -34.46 -8.85
N LEU A 50 -15.77 -35.18 -8.30
CA LEU A 50 -14.35 -34.79 -8.23
C LEU A 50 -13.52 -35.32 -9.39
N SER A 51 -14.12 -36.06 -10.36
CA SER A 51 -13.39 -36.69 -11.44
C SER A 51 -12.56 -35.72 -12.29
N ARG A 52 -13.05 -34.49 -12.47
CA ARG A 52 -12.34 -33.46 -13.23
C ARG A 52 -11.14 -32.87 -12.47
N ILE A 53 -11.19 -32.81 -11.13
CA ILE A 53 -10.09 -32.37 -10.28
C ILE A 53 -9.04 -33.47 -10.16
N LEU A 54 -9.48 -34.72 -10.07
CA LEU A 54 -8.63 -35.91 -9.95
C LEU A 54 -8.22 -36.48 -11.31
N TYR A 55 -8.44 -35.73 -12.39
CA TYR A 55 -8.00 -36.13 -13.71
C TYR A 55 -6.47 -36.09 -13.80
N GLN A 56 -5.87 -37.22 -14.12
CA GLN A 56 -4.43 -37.31 -14.40
C GLN A 56 -4.23 -37.21 -15.93
N ALA A 57 -3.56 -36.12 -16.32
CA ALA A 57 -3.17 -35.98 -17.73
C ALA A 57 -2.22 -37.13 -18.14
N PRO A 58 -2.33 -37.67 -19.36
CA PRO A 58 -1.43 -38.69 -19.85
C PRO A 58 0.02 -38.18 -19.80
N ALA A 59 0.89 -38.90 -19.08
CA ALA A 59 2.30 -38.57 -19.04
C ALA A 59 2.91 -38.78 -20.44
N ARG A 60 3.63 -37.76 -20.93
CA ARG A 60 4.45 -37.92 -22.13
C ARG A 60 5.77 -38.57 -21.77
N GLU A 61 6.36 -39.33 -22.64
CA GLU A 61 7.67 -39.94 -22.42
C GLU A 61 8.72 -38.86 -22.16
N GLY A 62 9.50 -39.03 -21.10
CA GLY A 62 10.56 -38.06 -20.66
C GLY A 62 10.06 -36.82 -19.94
N VAL A 63 8.75 -36.68 -19.67
CA VAL A 63 8.19 -35.52 -18.94
C VAL A 63 7.84 -35.91 -17.50
N ALA A 64 8.40 -35.20 -16.53
CA ALA A 64 8.06 -35.41 -15.13
C ALA A 64 6.70 -34.80 -14.77
N ILE A 65 5.97 -35.42 -13.83
CA ILE A 65 4.69 -34.93 -13.28
C ILE A 65 4.89 -34.04 -12.05
N TYR A 66 6.11 -33.79 -11.65
CA TYR A 66 6.49 -32.92 -10.55
C TYR A 66 7.57 -31.93 -11.00
N ASN A 67 7.80 -30.90 -10.20
CA ASN A 67 8.83 -29.90 -10.50
C ASN A 67 10.23 -30.49 -10.36
N CYS A 68 10.91 -30.73 -11.48
CA CYS A 68 12.27 -31.27 -11.56
C CYS A 68 13.28 -30.29 -12.17
N GLU A 69 12.82 -29.10 -12.57
CA GLU A 69 13.67 -28.07 -13.18
C GLU A 69 13.71 -26.81 -12.34
N LYS A 70 14.85 -26.16 -12.30
CA LYS A 70 14.99 -24.85 -11.66
C LYS A 70 14.45 -23.77 -12.60
N GLN A 71 13.58 -22.91 -12.09
CA GLN A 71 13.16 -21.73 -12.84
C GLN A 71 14.31 -20.72 -12.95
N ASN A 72 14.55 -20.22 -14.15
CA ASN A 72 15.39 -19.06 -14.37
C ASN A 72 14.52 -17.81 -14.35
N HIS A 73 14.60 -17.03 -13.29
CA HIS A 73 13.85 -15.77 -13.14
C HIS A 73 14.51 -14.59 -13.83
N HIS A 74 15.66 -14.77 -14.49
CA HIS A 74 16.44 -13.71 -15.16
C HIS A 74 16.73 -12.49 -14.26
N LEU A 75 16.95 -12.72 -12.98
CA LEU A 75 17.25 -11.65 -12.01
C LEU A 75 18.61 -10.97 -12.28
N ASP A 76 19.47 -11.64 -13.03
CA ASP A 76 20.72 -11.08 -13.56
C ASP A 76 20.52 -9.84 -14.43
N ARG A 77 19.32 -9.67 -15.02
CA ARG A 77 18.95 -8.55 -15.89
C ARG A 77 18.17 -7.46 -15.15
N ALA A 78 17.89 -7.64 -13.86
CA ALA A 78 17.13 -6.67 -13.09
C ALA A 78 17.95 -5.37 -12.92
N MET A 79 17.30 -4.22 -13.12
CA MET A 79 17.88 -2.89 -12.91
C MET A 79 18.43 -2.71 -11.49
N ASP A 80 17.81 -3.36 -10.53
CA ASP A 80 18.21 -3.29 -9.13
C ASP A 80 19.64 -3.76 -8.87
N ASN A 81 20.24 -4.61 -9.74
CA ASN A 81 21.64 -5.00 -9.59
C ASN A 81 22.57 -3.78 -9.67
N GLU A 82 22.35 -2.92 -10.67
CA GLU A 82 23.09 -1.66 -10.83
C GLU A 82 22.78 -0.70 -9.68
N LEU A 83 21.50 -0.56 -9.30
CA LEU A 83 21.11 0.30 -8.17
C LEU A 83 21.76 -0.14 -6.86
N ILE A 84 21.89 -1.44 -6.62
CA ILE A 84 22.57 -2.01 -5.44
C ILE A 84 24.06 -1.66 -5.46
N GLU A 85 24.73 -1.81 -6.59
CA GLU A 85 26.15 -1.45 -6.74
C GLU A 85 26.39 0.04 -6.47
N LEU A 86 25.57 0.91 -7.05
CA LEU A 86 25.64 2.36 -6.83
C LEU A 86 25.31 2.77 -5.39
N ALA A 87 24.45 2.00 -4.71
CA ALA A 87 24.03 2.25 -3.34
C ALA A 87 24.98 1.63 -2.29
N MET A 88 26.08 0.97 -2.69
CA MET A 88 26.99 0.33 -1.75
C MET A 88 27.51 1.22 -0.62
N PRO A 89 27.84 2.52 -0.82
CA PRO A 89 28.23 3.40 0.28
C PRO A 89 27.14 3.51 1.35
N ALA A 90 25.88 3.64 0.94
CA ALA A 90 24.74 3.67 1.87
C ALA A 90 24.53 2.31 2.57
N LEU A 91 24.60 1.22 1.81
CA LEU A 91 24.40 -0.14 2.32
C LEU A 91 25.45 -0.59 3.32
N GLN A 92 26.72 -0.16 3.15
CA GLN A 92 27.83 -0.56 4.01
C GLN A 92 28.12 0.40 5.15
N ARG A 93 27.97 1.70 4.93
CA ARG A 93 28.41 2.75 5.87
C ARG A 93 27.31 3.75 6.24
N GLY A 94 26.09 3.63 5.68
CA GLY A 94 25.01 4.59 5.91
C GLY A 94 25.26 5.97 5.28
N GLU A 95 26.17 6.06 4.32
CA GLU A 95 26.50 7.32 3.64
C GLU A 95 25.41 7.67 2.62
N PRO A 96 24.90 8.92 2.60
CA PRO A 96 23.90 9.32 1.61
C PRO A 96 24.39 9.18 0.16
N VAL A 97 23.56 8.59 -0.69
CA VAL A 97 23.83 8.45 -2.13
C VAL A 97 22.68 9.02 -2.97
N ARG A 98 23.05 9.58 -4.13
CA ARG A 98 22.11 10.07 -5.14
C ARG A 98 22.39 9.40 -6.46
N ILE A 99 21.36 8.76 -7.03
CA ILE A 99 21.45 7.99 -8.26
C ILE A 99 20.46 8.61 -9.25
N SER A 100 20.89 8.77 -10.51
CA SER A 100 20.02 9.20 -11.60
C SER A 100 20.13 8.21 -12.76
N HIS A 101 18.98 7.76 -13.28
CA HIS A 101 18.96 6.77 -14.35
C HIS A 101 17.72 6.94 -15.23
N GLU A 102 17.77 6.40 -16.47
CA GLU A 102 16.60 6.24 -17.32
C GLU A 102 15.89 4.94 -16.99
N ILE A 103 14.54 4.94 -17.03
CA ILE A 103 13.74 3.77 -16.80
C ILE A 103 12.83 3.47 -18.01
N ARG A 104 12.60 2.19 -18.26
CA ARG A 104 11.69 1.72 -19.32
C ARG A 104 10.69 0.73 -18.74
N ASN A 105 9.58 0.53 -19.43
CA ASN A 105 8.49 -0.37 -19.04
C ASN A 105 8.94 -1.84 -18.84
N VAL A 106 10.05 -2.26 -19.43
CA VAL A 106 10.65 -3.59 -19.18
C VAL A 106 11.26 -3.71 -17.78
N HIS A 107 11.62 -2.60 -17.13
CA HIS A 107 12.15 -2.59 -15.78
C HIS A 107 10.98 -2.66 -14.78
N ARG A 108 10.73 -3.86 -14.29
CA ARG A 108 9.68 -4.17 -13.33
C ARG A 108 10.23 -4.33 -11.93
N THR A 109 9.41 -4.04 -10.94
CA THR A 109 9.72 -4.25 -9.51
C THR A 109 10.98 -3.52 -9.03
N VAL A 110 11.27 -2.39 -9.67
CA VAL A 110 12.45 -1.57 -9.36
C VAL A 110 12.38 -1.08 -7.92
N GLY A 111 13.48 -1.24 -7.18
CA GLY A 111 13.62 -0.91 -5.77
C GLY A 111 13.39 -2.08 -4.81
N ALA A 112 12.81 -3.20 -5.25
CA ALA A 112 12.50 -4.32 -4.36
C ALA A 112 13.74 -5.12 -3.93
N MET A 113 14.66 -5.42 -4.86
CA MET A 113 15.90 -6.12 -4.52
C MET A 113 16.81 -5.22 -3.66
N LEU A 114 16.91 -3.94 -3.99
CA LEU A 114 17.62 -2.95 -3.18
C LEU A 114 17.03 -2.86 -1.76
N SER A 115 15.71 -2.87 -1.64
CA SER A 115 15.02 -2.91 -0.34
C SER A 115 15.34 -4.18 0.45
N GLY A 116 15.44 -5.31 -0.24
CA GLY A 116 15.90 -6.57 0.35
C GLY A 116 17.31 -6.46 0.94
N GLU A 117 18.22 -5.75 0.26
CA GLU A 117 19.59 -5.53 0.77
C GLU A 117 19.60 -4.57 1.99
N VAL A 118 18.74 -3.54 2.01
CA VAL A 118 18.55 -2.69 3.20
C VAL A 118 17.99 -3.51 4.36
N ALA A 119 16.92 -4.27 4.13
CA ALA A 119 16.27 -5.06 5.17
C ALA A 119 17.18 -6.14 5.76
N LYS A 120 18.04 -6.78 4.97
CA LYS A 120 19.05 -7.75 5.45
C LYS A 120 20.05 -7.12 6.42
N ARG A 121 20.43 -5.86 6.22
CA ARG A 121 21.47 -5.16 7.00
C ARG A 121 20.90 -4.39 8.18
N TYR A 122 19.77 -3.74 7.98
CA TYR A 122 19.20 -2.76 8.92
C TYR A 122 17.84 -3.18 9.50
N GLY A 123 17.32 -4.34 9.10
CA GLY A 123 16.03 -4.85 9.59
C GLY A 123 14.86 -3.90 9.28
N HIS A 124 13.88 -3.87 10.16
CA HIS A 124 12.70 -2.99 10.04
C HIS A 124 13.00 -1.51 10.25
N ALA A 125 14.05 -1.18 10.97
CA ALA A 125 14.45 0.21 11.20
C ALA A 125 14.84 0.90 9.90
N GLY A 126 15.39 0.14 8.94
CA GLY A 126 15.88 0.67 7.67
C GLY A 126 17.02 1.66 7.85
N LEU A 127 17.17 2.54 6.91
CA LEU A 127 18.11 3.66 6.93
C LEU A 127 17.39 4.97 7.30
N PRO A 128 18.10 6.02 7.73
CA PRO A 128 17.55 7.36 7.83
C PRO A 128 16.88 7.79 6.53
N GLU A 129 15.84 8.64 6.60
CA GLU A 129 15.18 9.15 5.41
C GLU A 129 16.16 9.76 4.41
N ASP A 130 15.85 9.58 3.11
CA ASP A 130 16.64 10.12 2.00
C ASP A 130 18.13 9.69 1.97
N THR A 131 18.50 8.59 2.65
CA THR A 131 19.86 8.05 2.56
C THR A 131 20.16 7.52 1.15
N ILE A 132 19.19 6.89 0.50
CA ILE A 132 19.30 6.45 -0.90
C ILE A 132 18.23 7.18 -1.71
N GLN A 133 18.65 8.17 -2.50
CA GLN A 133 17.77 8.94 -3.38
C GLN A 133 17.99 8.52 -4.82
N ILE A 134 16.93 8.04 -5.48
CA ILE A 134 16.98 7.54 -6.85
C ILE A 134 16.00 8.35 -7.70
N SER A 135 16.51 9.13 -8.64
CA SER A 135 15.74 9.92 -9.60
C SER A 135 15.74 9.22 -10.96
N LEU A 136 14.55 8.85 -11.43
CA LEU A 136 14.35 8.12 -12.67
C LEU A 136 13.56 8.97 -13.67
N ARG A 137 13.84 8.79 -14.95
CA ARG A 137 13.11 9.45 -16.05
C ARG A 137 12.65 8.41 -17.07
N GLY A 138 11.38 8.43 -17.42
CA GLY A 138 10.78 7.52 -18.40
C GLY A 138 9.53 6.83 -17.91
N ASN A 139 9.28 5.61 -18.38
CA ASN A 139 8.08 4.84 -18.06
C ASN A 139 8.46 3.61 -17.25
N ALA A 140 8.01 3.52 -16.01
CA ALA A 140 8.30 2.36 -15.17
C ALA A 140 7.36 1.19 -15.47
N GLY A 141 7.88 -0.03 -15.42
CA GLY A 141 7.08 -1.26 -15.49
C GLY A 141 6.28 -1.52 -14.23
N GLY A 142 5.55 -2.63 -14.19
CA GLY A 142 4.71 -3.01 -13.05
C GLY A 142 5.48 -3.16 -11.75
N SER A 143 4.83 -2.84 -10.63
CA SER A 143 5.35 -2.95 -9.26
C SER A 143 6.55 -2.03 -8.97
N PHE A 144 6.59 -0.85 -9.58
CA PHE A 144 7.58 0.18 -9.26
C PHE A 144 7.52 0.56 -7.77
N GLY A 145 8.65 0.52 -7.07
CA GLY A 145 8.71 0.82 -5.64
C GLY A 145 8.04 -0.23 -4.73
N ALA A 146 7.80 -1.46 -5.24
CA ALA A 146 7.24 -2.52 -4.41
C ALA A 146 8.16 -2.86 -3.24
N PHE A 147 7.56 -3.00 -2.03
CA PHE A 147 8.25 -3.32 -0.77
C PHE A 147 9.36 -2.34 -0.39
N LEU A 148 9.28 -1.10 -0.86
CA LEU A 148 10.34 -0.11 -0.68
C LEU A 148 10.59 0.15 0.80
N SER A 149 11.82 -0.11 1.23
CA SER A 149 12.25 0.02 2.62
C SER A 149 12.51 1.46 3.01
N ARG A 150 12.37 1.75 4.31
CA ARG A 150 12.74 3.05 4.90
C ARG A 150 14.17 3.43 4.55
N GLY A 151 14.37 4.70 4.20
CA GLY A 151 15.64 5.28 3.78
C GLY A 151 15.86 5.33 2.28
N ILE A 152 14.96 4.68 1.49
CA ILE A 152 14.98 4.75 0.03
C ILE A 152 13.88 5.68 -0.46
N SER A 153 14.24 6.64 -1.30
CA SER A 153 13.32 7.53 -2.01
C SER A 153 13.44 7.29 -3.50
N LEU A 154 12.33 6.86 -4.13
CA LEU A 154 12.22 6.71 -5.58
C LEU A 154 11.40 7.86 -6.15
N GLU A 155 12.00 8.66 -7.02
CA GLU A 155 11.34 9.72 -7.76
C GLU A 155 11.31 9.38 -9.25
N LEU A 156 10.13 9.34 -9.83
CA LEU A 156 9.93 9.10 -11.26
C LEU A 156 9.38 10.36 -11.92
N THR A 157 10.10 10.88 -12.90
CA THR A 157 9.58 11.86 -13.87
C THR A 157 9.10 11.11 -15.10
N GLY A 158 7.80 10.89 -15.21
CA GLY A 158 7.17 10.04 -16.21
C GLY A 158 5.90 9.39 -15.72
N ASP A 159 5.62 8.17 -16.12
CA ASP A 159 4.49 7.39 -15.67
C ASP A 159 4.90 5.96 -15.24
N ALA A 160 4.04 5.29 -14.49
CA ALA A 160 4.28 3.94 -14.03
C ALA A 160 3.06 3.04 -14.23
N ASN A 161 3.31 1.76 -14.44
CA ASN A 161 2.29 0.76 -14.65
C ASN A 161 1.62 0.33 -13.33
N ASP A 162 0.91 -0.80 -13.31
CA ASP A 162 0.17 -1.29 -12.14
C ASP A 162 1.05 -1.63 -10.93
N TYR A 163 0.43 -1.67 -9.75
CA TYR A 163 1.04 -2.07 -8.48
C TYR A 163 2.19 -1.18 -7.96
N VAL A 164 2.19 0.10 -8.32
CA VAL A 164 3.16 1.04 -7.74
C VAL A 164 3.07 1.03 -6.21
N GLY A 165 4.21 0.93 -5.53
CA GLY A 165 4.27 0.91 -4.07
C GLY A 165 3.56 -0.28 -3.41
N LYS A 166 3.34 -1.39 -4.13
CA LYS A 166 2.80 -2.61 -3.53
C LYS A 166 3.63 -3.02 -2.31
N GLY A 167 2.98 -3.16 -1.14
CA GLY A 167 3.67 -3.52 0.09
C GLY A 167 4.71 -2.50 0.56
N LEU A 168 4.55 -1.22 0.20
CA LEU A 168 5.44 -0.13 0.63
C LEU A 168 5.73 -0.25 2.12
N SER A 169 7.01 -0.24 2.50
CA SER A 169 7.48 -0.62 3.84
C SER A 169 8.36 0.47 4.48
N GLY A 170 8.00 1.74 4.30
CA GLY A 170 8.65 2.88 4.94
C GLY A 170 9.47 3.77 4.02
N GLY A 171 9.64 3.40 2.74
CA GLY A 171 10.27 4.27 1.74
C GLY A 171 9.33 5.33 1.19
N ARG A 172 9.84 6.19 0.32
CA ARG A 172 9.07 7.24 -0.37
C ARG A 172 9.01 6.97 -1.85
N VAL A 173 7.79 7.06 -2.43
CA VAL A 173 7.56 6.96 -3.87
C VAL A 173 6.93 8.26 -4.38
N VAL A 174 7.57 8.88 -5.37
CA VAL A 174 7.05 10.09 -6.03
C VAL A 174 6.95 9.83 -7.52
N VAL A 175 5.79 10.10 -8.12
CA VAL A 175 5.63 10.08 -9.57
C VAL A 175 5.04 11.41 -10.02
N ARG A 176 5.74 12.07 -10.95
CA ARG A 176 5.34 13.37 -11.46
C ARG A 176 5.49 13.45 -12.98
N GLN A 177 4.70 14.30 -13.59
CA GLN A 177 4.79 14.53 -15.02
C GLN A 177 6.11 15.26 -15.37
N PRO A 178 6.66 15.04 -16.57
CA PRO A 178 7.72 15.90 -17.12
C PRO A 178 7.24 17.36 -17.21
N ALA A 179 8.10 18.32 -16.90
CA ALA A 179 7.76 19.75 -16.94
C ALA A 179 7.28 20.22 -18.33
N GLU A 180 7.72 19.56 -19.38
CA GLU A 180 7.33 19.79 -20.78
C GLU A 180 5.97 19.15 -21.15
N ALA A 181 5.37 18.35 -20.28
CA ALA A 181 4.07 17.74 -20.56
C ALA A 181 2.98 18.81 -20.64
N LYS A 182 2.20 18.75 -21.72
CA LYS A 182 1.07 19.70 -21.98
C LYS A 182 -0.28 19.12 -21.51
N ARG A 183 -0.23 18.12 -20.63
CA ARG A 183 -1.43 17.42 -20.16
C ARG A 183 -1.85 17.97 -18.80
N GLU A 184 -3.17 18.12 -18.59
CA GLU A 184 -3.71 18.44 -17.28
C GLU A 184 -3.55 17.23 -16.35
N PRO A 185 -2.81 17.32 -15.24
CA PRO A 185 -2.56 16.18 -14.36
C PRO A 185 -3.83 15.56 -13.81
N THR A 186 -4.82 16.36 -13.42
CA THR A 186 -6.10 15.92 -12.86
C THR A 186 -7.00 15.13 -13.83
N GLU A 187 -6.66 15.13 -15.12
CA GLU A 187 -7.39 14.41 -16.17
C GLU A 187 -6.59 13.25 -16.77
N ASN A 188 -5.33 13.06 -16.35
CA ASN A 188 -4.46 12.05 -16.94
C ASN A 188 -3.98 11.02 -15.92
N ILE A 189 -4.11 9.75 -16.30
CA ILE A 189 -3.58 8.63 -15.52
C ILE A 189 -2.04 8.67 -15.59
N ILE A 190 -1.39 8.73 -14.44
CA ILE A 190 0.07 8.71 -14.30
C ILE A 190 0.59 7.41 -13.69
N ILE A 191 -0.26 6.70 -12.95
CA ILE A 191 0.02 5.40 -12.33
C ILE A 191 -1.14 4.46 -12.61
N GLY A 192 -0.84 3.18 -12.83
CA GLY A 192 -1.85 2.18 -13.17
C GLY A 192 -2.76 1.78 -12.02
N ASN A 193 -3.23 0.53 -12.05
CA ASN A 193 -4.19 -0.01 -11.09
C ASN A 193 -3.51 -0.56 -9.84
N THR A 194 -4.29 -0.72 -8.76
CA THR A 194 -3.90 -1.45 -7.54
C THR A 194 -2.63 -0.88 -6.87
N VAL A 195 -2.51 0.45 -6.91
CA VAL A 195 -1.40 1.20 -6.32
C VAL A 195 -1.47 1.10 -4.80
N LEU A 196 -0.31 0.97 -4.13
CA LEU A 196 -0.18 0.83 -2.68
C LEU A 196 -0.88 -0.40 -2.08
N TYR A 197 -1.12 -1.43 -2.88
CA TYR A 197 -1.73 -2.67 -2.40
C TYR A 197 -0.97 -3.23 -1.20
N GLY A 198 -1.65 -3.30 -0.05
CA GLY A 198 -1.08 -3.84 1.17
C GLY A 198 0.12 -3.06 1.71
N ALA A 199 0.25 -1.77 1.39
CA ALA A 199 1.29 -0.90 1.94
C ALA A 199 1.16 -0.79 3.46
N ILE A 200 2.27 -0.86 4.20
CA ILE A 200 2.28 -0.90 5.67
C ILE A 200 2.88 0.35 6.31
N ALA A 201 3.70 1.09 5.58
CA ALA A 201 4.35 2.32 6.03
C ALA A 201 4.97 3.07 4.84
N GLY A 202 5.35 4.31 5.02
CA GLY A 202 6.01 5.15 4.01
C GLY A 202 5.08 6.16 3.37
N ASP A 203 5.62 6.92 2.44
CA ASP A 203 4.96 8.06 1.82
C ASP A 203 4.86 7.88 0.30
N ALA A 204 3.76 8.32 -0.29
CA ALA A 204 3.56 8.26 -1.74
C ALA A 204 2.86 9.52 -2.28
N TYR A 205 3.41 10.15 -3.31
CA TYR A 205 2.91 11.40 -3.90
C TYR A 205 2.82 11.26 -5.42
N PHE A 206 1.62 11.43 -5.97
CA PHE A 206 1.34 11.19 -7.38
C PHE A 206 0.68 12.41 -8.03
N GLN A 207 1.40 13.08 -8.92
CA GLN A 207 0.90 14.23 -9.68
C GLN A 207 0.12 13.75 -10.91
N GLY A 208 -1.12 13.41 -10.71
CA GLY A 208 -2.04 12.89 -11.72
C GLY A 208 -3.01 11.88 -11.13
N VAL A 209 -3.75 11.21 -12.00
CA VAL A 209 -4.78 10.25 -11.64
C VAL A 209 -4.20 8.84 -11.50
N ALA A 210 -4.62 8.12 -10.49
CA ALA A 210 -4.40 6.68 -10.37
C ALA A 210 -5.52 5.91 -11.09
N GLY A 211 -5.19 4.72 -11.58
CA GLY A 211 -6.19 3.78 -12.07
C GLY A 211 -7.13 3.26 -10.97
N GLU A 212 -7.74 2.10 -11.19
CA GLU A 212 -8.65 1.50 -10.23
C GLU A 212 -7.90 0.95 -9.00
N ARG A 213 -8.62 0.82 -7.87
CA ARG A 213 -8.13 0.21 -6.62
C ARG A 213 -6.92 0.92 -6.00
N PHE A 214 -6.90 2.26 -6.09
CA PHE A 214 -5.89 3.06 -5.39
C PHE A 214 -5.97 2.83 -3.88
N ALA A 215 -4.83 2.61 -3.22
CA ALA A 215 -4.70 2.37 -1.78
C ALA A 215 -5.52 1.16 -1.25
N VAL A 216 -5.85 0.19 -2.12
CA VAL A 216 -6.52 -1.05 -1.71
C VAL A 216 -5.68 -1.79 -0.67
N ARG A 217 -6.32 -2.16 0.47
CA ARG A 217 -5.66 -2.81 1.61
C ARG A 217 -4.43 -2.04 2.16
N ASN A 218 -4.39 -0.73 1.98
CA ASN A 218 -3.39 0.09 2.67
C ASN A 218 -3.61 -0.04 4.18
N SER A 219 -2.56 -0.32 4.93
CA SER A 219 -2.62 -0.51 6.38
C SER A 219 -1.73 0.45 7.19
N GLY A 220 -1.03 1.39 6.52
CA GLY A 220 -0.19 2.34 7.25
C GLY A 220 0.53 3.39 6.42
N ALA A 221 0.52 3.28 5.10
CA ALA A 221 1.17 4.28 4.26
C ALA A 221 0.35 5.58 4.15
N ILE A 222 1.06 6.68 3.96
CA ILE A 222 0.51 8.00 3.66
C ILE A 222 0.55 8.21 2.16
N ALA A 223 -0.55 8.68 1.57
CA ALA A 223 -0.62 8.88 0.13
C ALA A 223 -1.41 10.12 -0.28
N VAL A 224 -0.91 10.82 -1.31
CA VAL A 224 -1.62 11.92 -1.96
C VAL A 224 -1.66 11.69 -3.47
N VAL A 225 -2.84 11.83 -4.06
CA VAL A 225 -3.09 11.65 -5.49
C VAL A 225 -4.07 12.70 -5.99
N GLU A 226 -4.02 13.06 -7.27
CA GLU A 226 -4.88 14.11 -7.84
C GLU A 226 -6.20 13.58 -8.43
N GLY A 227 -6.46 12.29 -8.29
CA GLY A 227 -7.69 11.59 -8.64
C GLY A 227 -7.48 10.09 -8.65
N CYS A 228 -8.55 9.30 -8.63
CA CYS A 228 -8.46 7.85 -8.76
C CYS A 228 -9.70 7.23 -9.41
N GLY A 229 -9.53 6.04 -9.99
CA GLY A 229 -10.62 5.25 -10.55
C GLY A 229 -11.51 4.59 -9.50
N ASP A 230 -12.27 3.58 -9.94
CA ASP A 230 -13.20 2.82 -9.10
C ASP A 230 -12.46 2.08 -7.95
N HIS A 231 -13.16 1.83 -6.84
CA HIS A 231 -12.67 1.05 -5.70
C HIS A 231 -11.47 1.66 -4.93
N GLY A 232 -11.31 2.99 -4.92
CA GLY A 232 -10.30 3.66 -4.09
C GLY A 232 -10.47 3.32 -2.62
N CYS A 233 -9.37 3.09 -1.88
CA CYS A 233 -9.35 2.74 -0.45
C CYS A 233 -10.15 1.48 -0.08
N GLU A 234 -10.44 0.59 -1.04
CA GLU A 234 -11.15 -0.66 -0.78
C GLU A 234 -10.35 -1.54 0.20
N TYR A 235 -11.03 -2.03 1.26
CA TYR A 235 -10.41 -2.82 2.35
C TYR A 235 -9.20 -2.15 3.04
N MET A 236 -9.10 -0.84 3.00
CA MET A 236 -8.07 -0.11 3.75
C MET A 236 -8.25 -0.34 5.25
N THR A 237 -7.15 -0.62 5.97
CA THR A 237 -7.13 -0.94 7.40
C THR A 237 -6.31 0.04 8.23
N GLY A 238 -5.62 0.98 7.60
CA GLY A 238 -4.79 1.98 8.29
C GLY A 238 -4.17 2.96 7.29
N GLY A 239 -3.41 3.91 7.82
CA GLY A 239 -2.78 4.95 7.00
C GLY A 239 -3.67 6.16 6.73
N VAL A 240 -3.17 7.07 5.91
CA VAL A 240 -3.84 8.34 5.58
C VAL A 240 -3.76 8.58 4.08
N VAL A 241 -4.90 8.80 3.45
CA VAL A 241 -5.00 9.05 2.00
C VAL A 241 -5.64 10.42 1.76
N ALA A 242 -5.09 11.19 0.83
CA ALA A 242 -5.71 12.41 0.32
C ALA A 242 -5.90 12.33 -1.20
N VAL A 243 -7.13 12.51 -1.67
CA VAL A 243 -7.48 12.59 -3.09
C VAL A 243 -7.88 14.02 -3.41
N LEU A 244 -7.10 14.71 -4.25
CA LEU A 244 -7.24 16.13 -4.55
C LEU A 244 -8.13 16.42 -5.76
N GLY A 245 -8.83 15.40 -6.26
CA GLY A 245 -9.72 15.47 -7.41
C GLY A 245 -10.80 14.41 -7.41
N ASP A 246 -11.31 14.10 -8.60
CA ASP A 246 -12.44 13.18 -8.75
C ASP A 246 -12.07 11.74 -8.38
N THR A 247 -13.04 10.98 -7.86
CA THR A 247 -12.94 9.54 -7.57
C THR A 247 -13.89 8.75 -8.46
N GLY A 248 -13.58 7.46 -8.67
CA GLY A 248 -14.52 6.51 -9.24
C GLY A 248 -15.55 6.02 -8.21
N ARG A 249 -16.32 4.99 -8.61
CA ARG A 249 -17.40 4.40 -7.81
C ARG A 249 -16.86 3.44 -6.76
N ASN A 250 -17.72 3.11 -5.79
CA ASN A 250 -17.47 2.12 -4.74
C ASN A 250 -16.22 2.43 -3.90
N PHE A 251 -15.91 3.71 -3.73
CA PHE A 251 -14.82 4.16 -2.86
C PHE A 251 -15.05 3.69 -1.43
N ALA A 252 -14.00 3.35 -0.71
CA ALA A 252 -14.00 2.88 0.68
C ALA A 252 -14.81 1.58 0.94
N ALA A 253 -15.11 0.77 -0.07
CA ALA A 253 -15.79 -0.50 0.13
C ALA A 253 -15.01 -1.41 1.09
N GLY A 254 -15.63 -1.81 2.21
CA GLY A 254 -14.99 -2.65 3.23
C GLY A 254 -13.82 -1.99 3.97
N MET A 255 -13.69 -0.67 3.89
CA MET A 255 -12.69 0.08 4.66
C MET A 255 -12.97 -0.08 6.17
N SER A 256 -11.99 -0.52 6.93
CA SER A 256 -12.12 -0.81 8.36
C SER A 256 -11.13 -0.07 9.26
N GLY A 257 -10.23 0.75 8.68
CA GLY A 257 -9.27 1.55 9.45
C GLY A 257 -8.55 2.57 8.60
N GLY A 258 -7.85 3.49 9.26
CA GLY A 258 -7.26 4.66 8.62
C GLY A 258 -8.29 5.74 8.29
N VAL A 259 -7.87 6.79 7.60
CA VAL A 259 -8.74 7.88 7.15
C VAL A 259 -8.42 8.24 5.70
N ALA A 260 -9.43 8.68 4.96
CA ALA A 260 -9.25 9.27 3.64
C ALA A 260 -9.89 10.66 3.58
N TYR A 261 -9.22 11.58 2.91
CA TYR A 261 -9.71 12.93 2.61
C TYR A 261 -9.95 13.04 1.13
N VAL A 262 -11.15 13.47 0.72
CA VAL A 262 -11.53 13.62 -0.69
C VAL A 262 -11.98 15.03 -0.95
N TYR A 263 -11.40 15.69 -1.95
CA TYR A 263 -11.83 17.00 -2.41
C TYR A 263 -13.07 16.89 -3.28
N ASP A 264 -14.21 17.34 -2.77
CA ASP A 264 -15.52 17.23 -3.41
C ASP A 264 -16.25 18.58 -3.53
N PRO A 265 -15.74 19.54 -4.33
CA PRO A 265 -16.38 20.84 -4.50
C PRO A 265 -17.76 20.74 -5.19
N LYS A 266 -18.03 19.64 -5.88
CA LYS A 266 -19.28 19.37 -6.60
C LYS A 266 -20.32 18.65 -5.74
N ARG A 267 -19.96 18.23 -4.51
CA ARG A 267 -20.82 17.48 -3.57
C ARG A 267 -21.43 16.21 -4.20
N ARG A 268 -20.61 15.44 -4.93
CA ARG A 268 -21.01 14.18 -5.59
C ARG A 268 -20.44 12.95 -4.95
N PHE A 269 -19.45 13.12 -4.09
CA PHE A 269 -18.66 11.99 -3.56
C PHE A 269 -19.51 11.00 -2.77
N GLU A 270 -20.52 11.44 -2.02
CA GLU A 270 -21.42 10.55 -1.27
C GLU A 270 -22.06 9.47 -2.17
N SER A 271 -22.43 9.83 -3.41
CA SER A 271 -22.99 8.87 -4.37
C SER A 271 -21.97 7.89 -4.96
N LEU A 272 -20.69 8.19 -4.83
CA LEU A 272 -19.56 7.37 -5.31
C LEU A 272 -18.94 6.52 -4.20
N CYS A 273 -19.17 6.91 -2.94
CA CYS A 273 -18.65 6.22 -1.76
C CYS A 273 -19.54 5.03 -1.37
N ASN A 274 -18.94 3.92 -0.98
CA ASN A 274 -19.67 2.82 -0.36
C ASN A 274 -19.87 3.11 1.13
N MET A 275 -21.06 3.57 1.48
CA MET A 275 -21.40 3.99 2.84
C MET A 275 -21.60 2.85 3.83
N ALA A 276 -21.48 1.59 3.41
CA ALA A 276 -21.59 0.43 4.31
C ALA A 276 -20.36 0.33 5.23
N GLY A 277 -20.44 0.85 6.44
CA GLY A 277 -19.38 0.79 7.45
C GLY A 277 -18.48 2.02 7.53
N VAL A 278 -18.75 3.07 6.77
CA VAL A 278 -18.07 4.37 6.89
C VAL A 278 -19.07 5.52 7.05
N GLU A 279 -18.61 6.62 7.60
CA GLU A 279 -19.32 7.89 7.62
C GLU A 279 -18.49 9.00 6.95
N LEU A 280 -19.18 10.01 6.45
CA LEU A 280 -18.56 11.19 5.85
C LEU A 280 -18.62 12.36 6.83
N GLU A 281 -17.45 12.85 7.22
CA GLU A 281 -17.33 13.96 8.17
C GLU A 281 -16.85 15.23 7.45
N PRO A 282 -17.44 16.41 7.74
CA PRO A 282 -16.90 17.66 7.30
C PRO A 282 -15.58 17.94 8.03
N ILE A 283 -14.62 18.57 7.33
CA ILE A 283 -13.39 19.02 7.98
C ILE A 283 -13.63 20.43 8.53
N LEU A 284 -13.50 20.57 9.84
CA LEU A 284 -13.70 21.85 10.50
C LEU A 284 -12.42 22.69 10.45
N PRO A 285 -12.52 24.01 10.27
CA PRO A 285 -11.40 24.93 10.45
C PRO A 285 -10.82 24.83 11.87
N PRO A 286 -9.50 25.07 12.05
CA PRO A 286 -8.83 24.92 13.34
C PRO A 286 -9.47 25.67 14.50
N ASP A 287 -10.04 26.84 14.25
CA ASP A 287 -10.69 27.67 15.28
C ASP A 287 -11.97 27.02 15.82
N ARG A 288 -12.73 26.32 14.98
CA ARG A 288 -13.93 25.60 15.38
C ARG A 288 -13.62 24.27 16.04
N GLU A 289 -12.62 23.56 15.55
CA GLU A 289 -12.14 22.32 16.18
C GLU A 289 -11.55 22.59 17.58
N ALA A 290 -10.90 23.76 17.79
CA ALA A 290 -10.35 24.16 19.07
C ALA A 290 -11.42 24.57 20.11
N ALA A 291 -12.62 24.99 19.70
CA ALA A 291 -13.69 25.36 20.61
C ALA A 291 -14.23 24.11 21.38
N ASP A 292 -14.12 22.93 20.78
CA ASP A 292 -14.62 21.68 21.34
C ASP A 292 -13.56 20.89 22.12
N ASP A 293 -12.29 21.38 22.18
CA ASP A 293 -11.19 20.66 22.81
C ASP A 293 -10.28 21.58 23.64
N PRO A 294 -10.51 21.67 24.97
CA PRO A 294 -9.74 22.52 25.89
C PRO A 294 -8.29 22.06 26.08
N GLU A 295 -7.93 20.83 25.73
CA GLU A 295 -6.55 20.31 25.88
C GLU A 295 -5.66 20.56 24.66
N ARG A 296 -6.15 21.27 23.63
CA ARG A 296 -5.38 21.56 22.44
C ARG A 296 -4.21 22.51 22.75
N PRO A 297 -2.96 22.16 22.46
CA PRO A 297 -1.84 23.08 22.59
C PRO A 297 -2.07 24.30 21.69
N ARG A 298 -2.15 25.48 22.28
CA ARG A 298 -2.20 26.73 21.53
C ARG A 298 -0.84 26.95 20.88
N GLN A 299 -0.80 26.93 19.54
CA GLN A 299 0.33 27.26 18.66
C GLN A 299 1.54 26.34 18.70
N ARG A 300 1.67 25.50 17.70
CA ARG A 300 2.95 25.08 17.11
C ARG A 300 2.76 24.89 15.62
N ALA A 301 3.68 25.42 14.82
CA ALA A 301 3.90 24.92 13.46
C ALA A 301 4.28 23.44 13.63
N LEU A 302 3.35 22.56 13.28
CA LEU A 302 3.52 21.12 13.48
C LEU A 302 4.63 20.66 12.53
N SER A 303 5.68 20.09 13.09
CA SER A 303 6.56 19.24 12.31
C SER A 303 5.73 18.09 11.74
N VAL A 304 6.20 17.44 10.72
CA VAL A 304 5.52 16.28 10.16
C VAL A 304 5.28 15.17 11.19
N GLU A 305 6.16 15.02 12.15
CA GLU A 305 6.02 14.12 13.30
C GLU A 305 4.90 14.59 14.26
N ASP A 306 4.70 15.92 14.37
CA ASP A 306 3.66 16.53 15.19
C ASP A 306 2.33 16.81 14.46
N SER A 307 2.23 16.51 13.15
CA SER A 307 1.06 16.84 12.31
C SER A 307 -0.22 16.07 12.65
N GLY A 308 -0.28 15.48 13.85
CA GLY A 308 -1.45 14.73 14.29
C GLY A 308 -1.67 13.42 13.55
N MET A 309 -0.66 12.91 12.82
CA MET A 309 -0.75 11.63 12.13
C MET A 309 -1.04 10.46 13.09
N GLY A 310 -0.72 10.62 14.37
CA GLY A 310 -1.00 9.65 15.42
C GLY A 310 -2.39 9.78 16.08
N ASP A 311 -3.11 10.88 15.88
CA ASP A 311 -4.46 11.10 16.43
C ASP A 311 -5.46 11.41 15.32
N LEU A 312 -6.05 10.36 14.77
CA LEU A 312 -6.96 10.45 13.63
C LEU A 312 -8.39 10.95 13.99
N LEU A 313 -8.62 11.25 15.26
CA LEU A 313 -9.86 11.91 15.73
C LEU A 313 -9.76 13.43 15.76
N ARG A 314 -8.55 13.98 15.58
CA ARG A 314 -8.25 15.42 15.75
C ARG A 314 -7.28 15.88 14.66
N PHE A 315 -7.16 17.18 14.51
CA PHE A 315 -6.17 17.84 13.66
C PHE A 315 -6.32 17.53 12.16
N ASP A 316 -7.56 17.30 11.70
CA ASP A 316 -7.81 16.96 10.30
C ASP A 316 -7.39 18.07 9.34
N ALA A 317 -7.68 19.32 9.67
CA ALA A 317 -7.32 20.48 8.84
C ALA A 317 -5.80 20.65 8.71
N GLU A 318 -5.10 20.55 9.82
CA GLU A 318 -3.62 20.67 9.84
C GLU A 318 -2.95 19.50 9.14
N ARG A 319 -3.42 18.28 9.40
CA ARG A 319 -2.93 17.06 8.73
C ARG A 319 -3.11 17.16 7.23
N LEU A 320 -4.31 17.51 6.78
CA LEU A 320 -4.59 17.65 5.36
C LEU A 320 -3.72 18.72 4.71
N ARG A 321 -3.55 19.88 5.38
CA ARG A 321 -2.68 20.94 4.88
C ARG A 321 -1.24 20.47 4.68
N VAL A 322 -0.67 19.80 5.67
CA VAL A 322 0.69 19.22 5.59
C VAL A 322 0.79 18.22 4.44
N LEU A 323 -0.23 17.40 4.20
CA LEU A 323 -0.23 16.45 3.08
C LEU A 323 -0.22 17.17 1.73
N VAL A 324 -1.01 18.22 1.57
CA VAL A 324 -1.06 19.02 0.34
C VAL A 324 0.23 19.81 0.14
N GLU A 325 0.81 20.39 1.20
CA GLU A 325 2.12 21.08 1.16
C GLU A 325 3.26 20.13 0.75
N ARG A 326 3.29 18.91 1.28
CA ARG A 326 4.25 17.88 0.90
C ARG A 326 4.04 17.43 -0.55
N HIS A 327 2.80 17.26 -0.97
CA HIS A 327 2.49 16.94 -2.36
C HIS A 327 3.01 18.02 -3.31
N LEU A 328 2.80 19.29 -2.98
CA LEU A 328 3.38 20.41 -3.73
C LEU A 328 4.90 20.38 -3.75
N LEU A 329 5.53 20.12 -2.60
CA LEU A 329 6.98 20.09 -2.43
C LEU A 329 7.62 19.01 -3.33
N TYR A 330 7.09 17.79 -3.29
CA TYR A 330 7.68 16.64 -4.00
C TYR A 330 7.34 16.59 -5.49
N THR A 331 6.16 17.07 -5.86
CA THR A 331 5.69 16.93 -7.24
C THR A 331 5.67 18.22 -8.04
N GLY A 332 5.65 19.37 -7.39
CA GLY A 332 5.42 20.66 -8.04
C GLY A 332 3.97 20.87 -8.52
N SER A 333 3.02 20.13 -7.95
CA SER A 333 1.61 20.11 -8.34
C SER A 333 0.95 21.50 -8.42
N ALA A 334 0.45 21.85 -9.59
CA ALA A 334 -0.35 23.06 -9.77
C ALA A 334 -1.69 22.97 -8.99
N ARG A 335 -2.26 21.75 -8.91
CA ARG A 335 -3.47 21.48 -8.14
C ARG A 335 -3.27 21.72 -6.65
N ALA A 336 -2.19 21.21 -6.08
CA ALA A 336 -1.88 21.44 -4.68
C ALA A 336 -1.65 22.93 -4.38
N ARG A 337 -0.98 23.66 -5.29
CA ARG A 337 -0.77 25.10 -5.17
C ARG A 337 -2.11 25.85 -5.18
N GLU A 338 -3.00 25.56 -6.13
CA GLU A 338 -4.33 26.15 -6.21
C GLU A 338 -5.12 25.99 -4.91
N LEU A 339 -5.09 24.76 -4.32
CA LEU A 339 -5.78 24.47 -3.08
C LEU A 339 -5.18 25.23 -1.90
N LEU A 340 -3.85 25.34 -1.82
CA LEU A 340 -3.15 26.05 -0.75
C LEU A 340 -3.34 27.56 -0.83
N ASP A 341 -3.33 28.13 -2.04
CA ASP A 341 -3.56 29.56 -2.27
C ASP A 341 -4.99 29.98 -1.89
N ASN A 342 -5.93 29.05 -1.91
CA ASN A 342 -7.34 29.25 -1.56
C ASN A 342 -7.79 28.37 -0.39
N TRP A 343 -6.91 28.12 0.58
CA TRP A 343 -7.04 27.08 1.60
C TRP A 343 -8.37 27.10 2.37
N ASP A 344 -8.81 28.24 2.86
CA ASP A 344 -10.04 28.36 3.66
C ASP A 344 -11.29 27.94 2.87
N THR A 345 -11.31 28.26 1.58
CA THR A 345 -12.40 27.86 0.67
C THR A 345 -12.26 26.40 0.25
N ALA A 346 -11.03 25.93 0.02
CA ALA A 346 -10.77 24.55 -0.35
C ALA A 346 -11.09 23.59 0.78
N LEU A 347 -10.72 23.92 2.02
CA LEU A 347 -10.87 23.07 3.20
C LEU A 347 -12.32 22.62 3.41
N VAL A 348 -13.28 23.54 3.29
CA VAL A 348 -14.71 23.24 3.46
C VAL A 348 -15.32 22.38 2.34
N SER A 349 -14.56 22.18 1.27
CA SER A 349 -14.90 21.29 0.17
C SER A 349 -14.30 19.89 0.31
N PHE A 350 -13.46 19.65 1.32
CA PHE A 350 -12.98 18.30 1.63
C PHE A 350 -13.97 17.55 2.52
N VAL A 351 -14.02 16.25 2.30
CA VAL A 351 -14.80 15.32 3.09
C VAL A 351 -13.83 14.26 3.65
N LYS A 352 -13.96 13.98 4.94
CA LYS A 352 -13.24 12.88 5.60
C LYS A 352 -14.08 11.63 5.56
N VAL A 353 -13.50 10.54 5.12
CA VAL A 353 -14.07 9.19 5.19
C VAL A 353 -13.52 8.50 6.44
N MET A 354 -14.41 8.19 7.37
CA MET A 354 -14.08 7.59 8.67
C MET A 354 -14.82 6.25 8.86
N PRO A 355 -14.11 5.12 9.03
CA PRO A 355 -14.77 3.85 9.35
C PRO A 355 -15.40 3.88 10.75
N LEU A 356 -16.66 3.45 10.87
CA LEU A 356 -17.45 3.52 12.10
C LEU A 356 -16.84 2.74 13.26
N ASP A 357 -16.46 1.49 13.02
CA ASP A 357 -15.86 0.63 14.06
C ASP A 357 -14.46 1.11 14.47
N PHE A 358 -13.69 1.65 13.52
CA PHE A 358 -12.38 2.22 13.80
C PHE A 358 -12.50 3.49 14.66
N ARG A 359 -13.45 4.37 14.35
CA ARG A 359 -13.74 5.53 15.18
C ARG A 359 -14.06 5.13 16.62
N ARG A 360 -14.96 4.15 16.80
CA ARG A 360 -15.31 3.64 18.12
C ARG A 360 -14.09 3.15 18.89
N ALA A 361 -13.25 2.33 18.25
CA ALA A 361 -12.02 1.83 18.85
C ALA A 361 -11.04 2.95 19.22
N LEU A 362 -10.88 3.98 18.38
CA LEU A 362 -10.03 5.14 18.70
C LEU A 362 -10.54 5.93 19.91
N VAL A 363 -11.86 6.13 20.02
CA VAL A 363 -12.48 6.81 21.18
C VAL A 363 -12.26 6.01 22.46
N GLU A 364 -12.48 4.70 22.43
CA GLU A 364 -12.24 3.80 23.57
C GLU A 364 -10.77 3.83 24.01
N LEU A 365 -9.82 3.68 23.08
CA LEU A 365 -8.38 3.76 23.36
C LEU A 365 -7.96 5.12 23.94
N ARG A 366 -8.58 6.20 23.48
CA ARG A 366 -8.33 7.53 24.03
C ARG A 366 -8.80 7.63 25.49
N ALA A 367 -10.00 7.15 25.79
CA ALA A 367 -10.53 7.14 27.15
C ALA A 367 -9.67 6.31 28.09
N GLU A 368 -9.22 5.12 27.67
CA GLU A 368 -8.30 4.27 28.44
C GLU A 368 -6.96 4.98 28.74
N ARG A 369 -6.37 5.64 27.73
CA ARG A 369 -5.12 6.41 27.92
C ARG A 369 -5.27 7.58 28.89
N GLN A 370 -6.41 8.29 28.85
CA GLN A 370 -6.71 9.37 29.78
C GLN A 370 -6.88 8.84 31.20
N ALA A 371 -7.61 7.74 31.39
CA ALA A 371 -7.78 7.09 32.69
C ALA A 371 -6.44 6.60 33.26
N ALA A 372 -5.58 5.99 32.44
CA ALA A 372 -4.25 5.55 32.86
C ALA A 372 -3.34 6.71 33.25
N LYS A 373 -3.41 7.85 32.55
CA LYS A 373 -2.65 9.06 32.91
C LYS A 373 -3.14 9.67 34.22
N ALA A 374 -4.45 9.71 34.44
CA ALA A 374 -5.02 10.21 35.71
C ALA A 374 -4.59 9.31 36.89
N ALA A 375 -4.67 7.99 36.73
CA ALA A 375 -4.23 7.03 37.76
C ALA A 375 -2.71 7.04 38.04
N ALA A 376 -1.88 7.54 37.13
CA ALA A 376 -0.43 7.69 37.33
C ALA A 376 -0.05 9.02 37.93
N ALA A 377 -0.97 9.98 38.01
CA ALA A 377 -0.77 11.30 38.58
C ALA A 377 -1.21 11.41 40.06
N ASP A 378 -2.02 10.45 40.51
CA ASP A 378 -2.39 10.23 41.92
C ASP A 378 -1.36 9.30 42.61
#